data_a6daf62fc3f08fee12cba6ddb94a518b
#
_entry.id   a6daf62fc3f08fee12cba6ddb94a518b
#
_cell.length_a   1.000
_cell.length_b   1.000
_cell.length_c   1.000
_cell.angle_alpha   90.00
_cell.angle_beta   90.00
_cell.angle_gamma   90.00
#
_symmetry.space_group_name_H-M   'P 1'
#
loop_
_entity.id
_entity.type
_entity.pdbx_description
1 polymer ?
#
loop_
_entity_poly.entity_id
_entity_poly.type
_entity_poly.pdbx_seq_one_letter_code
_entity_poly.pdbx_strand_id
1 'polypeptide(L)'
;MRILVTGATGKVGQSCIAEILQSSNFENASIVALCHNRNLNSTNRIKVIKGSIADQNTVTAALEGITHVIHLATCKETPEAVMDVTVKGLFWLLEECRQSSTFEHFILVGGDASMGHFFYDHSIPVTETQRHTAYPGCYALSKVLEEVMLEQYQIQYDFPGTCLRAPWIMEKDDFKFSLSFGKDVFGGPVWRDLVDENEADQYHKDGTIPLMLDSKDVPIKRNFVHVDDLVTAILCTILNPVPAKGQTFNICMDEPVDYGQVSKYLKKTRNIESVPVKTKYCSTWLDNTKAKFLLDWSPEVSLHELIDRSWNYLRDGEDARKIWYPG
;
A
#
# COMPACT_ATOMS: atom_id res chain seq x y z
N MET A 1 13.58 -18.29 -11.74
CA MET A 1 12.70 -17.65 -10.74
C MET A 1 11.26 -17.77 -11.22
N ARG A 2 10.35 -18.19 -10.34
CA ARG A 2 8.91 -18.23 -10.62
C ARG A 2 8.15 -17.54 -9.49
N ILE A 3 7.47 -16.45 -9.80
CA ILE A 3 6.94 -15.49 -8.82
C ILE A 3 5.42 -15.59 -8.80
N LEU A 4 4.82 -15.92 -7.64
CA LEU A 4 3.39 -15.76 -7.42
C LEU A 4 3.10 -14.32 -7.00
N VAL A 5 2.17 -13.66 -7.69
CA VAL A 5 1.64 -12.35 -7.28
C VAL A 5 0.17 -12.53 -6.92
N THR A 6 -0.17 -12.41 -5.64
CA THR A 6 -1.57 -12.32 -5.20
C THR A 6 -2.03 -10.87 -5.26
N GLY A 7 -3.33 -10.64 -5.44
CA GLY A 7 -3.79 -9.26 -5.69
C GLY A 7 -3.27 -8.67 -7.00
N ALA A 8 -2.95 -9.53 -7.96
CA ALA A 8 -2.28 -9.20 -9.24
C ALA A 8 -3.02 -8.15 -10.08
N THR A 9 -4.35 -8.04 -9.93
CA THR A 9 -5.19 -7.07 -10.64
C THR A 9 -5.36 -5.74 -9.91
N GLY A 10 -4.77 -5.62 -8.71
CA GLY A 10 -4.76 -4.39 -7.94
C GLY A 10 -3.71 -3.39 -8.45
N LYS A 11 -3.73 -2.16 -7.91
CA LYS A 11 -2.78 -1.09 -8.21
C LYS A 11 -1.32 -1.56 -8.17
N VAL A 12 -0.88 -2.01 -7.00
CA VAL A 12 0.51 -2.47 -6.80
C VAL A 12 0.81 -3.72 -7.62
N GLY A 13 -0.15 -4.66 -7.72
CA GLY A 13 0.04 -5.91 -8.49
C GLY A 13 0.31 -5.67 -9.97
N GLN A 14 -0.45 -4.79 -10.60
CA GLN A 14 -0.26 -4.45 -12.01
C GLN A 14 1.07 -3.74 -12.24
N SER A 15 1.42 -2.74 -11.42
CA SER A 15 2.69 -2.02 -11.50
C SER A 15 3.89 -2.95 -11.26
N CYS A 16 3.79 -3.84 -10.26
CA CYS A 16 4.83 -4.81 -9.96
C CYS A 16 5.05 -5.81 -11.12
N ILE A 17 3.96 -6.34 -11.69
CA ILE A 17 4.03 -7.23 -12.85
C ILE A 17 4.67 -6.51 -14.05
N ALA A 18 4.27 -5.27 -14.33
CA ALA A 18 4.82 -4.48 -15.42
C ALA A 18 6.34 -4.28 -15.26
N GLU A 19 6.78 -3.90 -14.06
CA GLU A 19 8.19 -3.66 -13.76
C GLU A 19 9.04 -4.95 -13.84
N ILE A 20 8.55 -6.08 -13.31
CA ILE A 20 9.21 -7.40 -13.45
C ILE A 20 9.38 -7.79 -14.93
N LEU A 21 8.42 -7.47 -15.77
CA LEU A 21 8.50 -7.80 -17.19
C LEU A 21 9.49 -6.94 -17.96
N GLN A 22 9.73 -5.70 -17.50
CA GLN A 22 10.61 -4.73 -18.15
C GLN A 22 12.06 -4.80 -17.63
N SER A 23 12.25 -5.17 -16.38
CA SER A 23 13.56 -5.19 -15.75
C SER A 23 14.45 -6.33 -16.25
N SER A 24 15.69 -6.00 -16.62
CA SER A 24 16.70 -6.97 -17.05
C SER A 24 17.10 -7.97 -15.95
N ASN A 25 16.98 -7.57 -14.68
CA ASN A 25 17.25 -8.46 -13.54
C ASN A 25 16.25 -9.63 -13.47
N PHE A 26 15.10 -9.50 -14.11
CA PHE A 26 14.02 -10.49 -14.08
C PHE A 26 13.69 -11.04 -15.49
N GLU A 27 14.60 -10.94 -16.46
CA GLU A 27 14.35 -11.37 -17.85
C GLU A 27 13.89 -12.83 -17.96
N ASN A 28 14.47 -13.71 -17.10
CA ASN A 28 14.15 -15.14 -17.03
C ASN A 28 13.08 -15.47 -15.97
N ALA A 29 12.44 -14.48 -15.39
CA ALA A 29 11.37 -14.71 -14.42
C ALA A 29 10.04 -14.98 -15.11
N SER A 30 9.29 -15.94 -14.59
CA SER A 30 7.89 -16.17 -14.94
C SER A 30 6.98 -15.81 -13.77
N ILE A 31 5.76 -15.35 -14.08
CA ILE A 31 4.80 -14.86 -13.11
C ILE A 31 3.58 -15.78 -13.11
N VAL A 32 3.12 -16.14 -11.91
CA VAL A 32 1.79 -16.68 -11.69
C VAL A 32 0.94 -15.56 -11.06
N ALA A 33 -0.06 -15.08 -11.79
CA ALA A 33 -0.96 -14.04 -11.34
C ALA A 33 -2.24 -14.65 -10.77
N LEU A 34 -2.42 -14.56 -9.44
CA LEU A 34 -3.67 -15.00 -8.81
C LEU A 34 -4.71 -13.89 -8.89
N CYS A 35 -5.78 -14.14 -9.64
CA CYS A 35 -6.86 -13.20 -9.91
C CYS A 35 -8.18 -13.71 -9.31
N HIS A 36 -8.93 -12.84 -8.64
CA HIS A 36 -10.25 -13.17 -8.10
C HIS A 36 -11.37 -12.61 -9.00
N ASN A 37 -11.81 -11.39 -8.79
CA ASN A 37 -12.95 -10.80 -9.50
C ASN A 37 -12.58 -10.18 -10.86
N ARG A 38 -11.33 -9.77 -11.03
CA ARG A 38 -10.83 -9.16 -12.27
C ARG A 38 -9.91 -10.12 -12.98
N ASN A 39 -9.69 -9.91 -14.28
CA ASN A 39 -8.85 -10.77 -15.12
C ASN A 39 -7.59 -10.01 -15.56
N LEU A 40 -6.53 -10.75 -15.77
CA LEU A 40 -5.37 -10.39 -16.56
C LEU A 40 -5.28 -11.34 -17.76
N ASN A 41 -4.57 -10.93 -18.79
CA ASN A 41 -4.29 -11.79 -19.94
C ASN A 41 -3.04 -12.64 -19.65
N SER A 42 -3.12 -13.94 -19.93
CA SER A 42 -1.95 -14.81 -19.92
C SER A 42 -1.04 -14.48 -21.10
N THR A 43 0.27 -14.58 -20.88
CA THR A 43 1.31 -14.43 -21.91
C THR A 43 2.33 -15.55 -21.78
N ASN A 44 3.39 -15.53 -22.57
CA ASN A 44 4.51 -16.48 -22.42
C ASN A 44 5.21 -16.41 -21.05
N ARG A 45 5.17 -15.23 -20.38
CA ARG A 45 5.76 -15.01 -19.05
C ARG A 45 4.74 -14.90 -17.93
N ILE A 46 3.43 -14.83 -18.22
CA ILE A 46 2.36 -14.71 -17.23
C ILE A 46 1.39 -15.88 -17.37
N LYS A 47 1.30 -16.73 -16.34
CA LYS A 47 0.21 -17.70 -16.16
C LYS A 47 -0.83 -17.09 -15.22
N VAL A 48 -2.09 -17.04 -15.64
CA VAL A 48 -3.19 -16.56 -14.80
C VAL A 48 -3.88 -17.74 -14.14
N ILE A 49 -4.07 -17.66 -12.83
CA ILE A 49 -4.92 -18.59 -12.06
C ILE A 49 -6.09 -17.77 -11.51
N LYS A 50 -7.31 -18.27 -11.72
CA LYS A 50 -8.52 -17.64 -11.23
C LYS A 50 -9.06 -18.37 -10.02
N GLY A 51 -9.26 -17.63 -8.93
CA GLY A 51 -9.80 -18.18 -7.68
C GLY A 51 -9.56 -17.25 -6.50
N SER A 52 -10.08 -17.67 -5.34
CA SER A 52 -9.93 -16.91 -4.09
C SER A 52 -8.76 -17.45 -3.27
N ILE A 53 -7.99 -16.56 -2.67
CA ILE A 53 -6.95 -16.95 -1.71
C ILE A 53 -7.55 -17.56 -0.42
N ALA A 54 -8.84 -17.36 -0.16
CA ALA A 54 -9.55 -18.00 0.94
C ALA A 54 -9.83 -19.50 0.69
N ASP A 55 -9.67 -19.96 -0.56
CA ASP A 55 -9.80 -21.37 -0.94
C ASP A 55 -8.42 -22.05 -1.01
N GLN A 56 -8.21 -23.04 -0.14
CA GLN A 56 -6.94 -23.74 -0.03
C GLN A 56 -6.53 -24.43 -1.35
N ASN A 57 -7.47 -25.03 -2.07
CA ASN A 57 -7.15 -25.72 -3.32
C ASN A 57 -6.62 -24.73 -4.38
N THR A 58 -7.20 -23.53 -4.42
CA THR A 58 -6.71 -22.45 -5.28
C THR A 58 -5.28 -22.05 -4.89
N VAL A 59 -4.98 -21.92 -3.60
CA VAL A 59 -3.65 -21.58 -3.09
C VAL A 59 -2.64 -22.66 -3.44
N THR A 60 -2.95 -23.93 -3.19
CA THR A 60 -2.08 -25.07 -3.54
C THR A 60 -1.75 -25.07 -5.04
N ALA A 61 -2.77 -24.92 -5.90
CA ALA A 61 -2.56 -24.87 -7.34
C ALA A 61 -1.72 -23.64 -7.79
N ALA A 62 -1.88 -22.52 -7.11
CA ALA A 62 -1.13 -21.29 -7.41
C ALA A 62 0.36 -21.37 -7.00
N LEU A 63 0.67 -22.17 -5.99
CA LEU A 63 2.03 -22.31 -5.45
C LEU A 63 2.86 -23.42 -6.11
N GLU A 64 2.32 -24.16 -7.05
CA GLU A 64 3.03 -25.23 -7.75
C GLU A 64 4.32 -24.71 -8.43
N GLY A 65 5.48 -25.15 -7.94
CA GLY A 65 6.81 -24.79 -8.44
C GLY A 65 7.18 -23.32 -8.25
N ILE A 66 6.51 -22.59 -7.37
CA ILE A 66 6.82 -21.20 -7.04
C ILE A 66 8.10 -21.13 -6.20
N THR A 67 8.93 -20.11 -6.51
CA THR A 67 10.13 -19.79 -5.74
C THR A 67 9.91 -18.55 -4.85
N HIS A 68 9.15 -17.57 -5.33
CA HIS A 68 8.94 -16.30 -4.64
C HIS A 68 7.46 -15.95 -4.59
N VAL A 69 7.01 -15.38 -3.49
CA VAL A 69 5.64 -14.88 -3.33
C VAL A 69 5.64 -13.39 -3.04
N ILE A 70 4.89 -12.61 -3.82
CA ILE A 70 4.56 -11.22 -3.54
C ILE A 70 3.09 -11.19 -3.14
N HIS A 71 2.83 -11.03 -1.84
CA HIS A 71 1.48 -11.07 -1.30
C HIS A 71 0.91 -9.66 -1.14
N LEU A 72 -0.07 -9.33 -2.00
CA LEU A 72 -0.75 -8.03 -2.06
C LEU A 72 -2.25 -8.13 -1.86
N ALA A 73 -2.81 -9.35 -1.88
CA ALA A 73 -4.24 -9.55 -1.73
C ALA A 73 -4.66 -9.24 -0.31
N THR A 74 -5.67 -8.39 -0.17
CA THR A 74 -6.22 -7.98 1.13
C THR A 74 -7.70 -7.63 0.97
N CYS A 75 -8.44 -7.75 2.05
CA CYS A 75 -9.82 -7.27 2.16
C CYS A 75 -9.85 -6.00 3.02
N LYS A 76 -10.71 -5.05 2.68
CA LYS A 76 -10.86 -3.80 3.46
C LYS A 76 -11.89 -3.97 4.57
N GLU A 77 -12.59 -2.91 4.96
CA GLU A 77 -13.54 -2.86 6.07
C GLU A 77 -14.82 -3.69 5.76
N THR A 78 -14.66 -5.00 5.53
CA THR A 78 -15.73 -5.96 5.27
C THR A 78 -15.62 -7.10 6.27
N PRO A 79 -16.26 -7.01 7.45
CA PRO A 79 -16.12 -7.98 8.55
C PRO A 79 -16.38 -9.43 8.14
N GLU A 80 -17.30 -9.66 7.22
CA GLU A 80 -17.70 -10.98 6.74
C GLU A 80 -16.59 -11.68 5.92
N ALA A 81 -15.72 -10.90 5.28
CA ALA A 81 -14.72 -11.41 4.35
C ALA A 81 -13.28 -11.22 4.82
N VAL A 82 -13.01 -10.24 5.68
CA VAL A 82 -11.63 -9.86 6.03
C VAL A 82 -10.85 -11.02 6.68
N MET A 83 -11.48 -11.81 7.53
CA MET A 83 -10.82 -12.95 8.19
C MET A 83 -10.54 -14.08 7.19
N ASP A 84 -11.46 -14.36 6.28
CA ASP A 84 -11.28 -15.40 5.28
C ASP A 84 -10.24 -15.00 4.23
N VAL A 85 -10.30 -13.79 3.72
CA VAL A 85 -9.40 -13.31 2.65
C VAL A 85 -8.03 -12.95 3.20
N THR A 86 -7.97 -12.07 4.20
CA THR A 86 -6.71 -11.51 4.65
C THR A 86 -5.96 -12.45 5.60
N VAL A 87 -6.64 -13.00 6.60
CA VAL A 87 -5.99 -13.80 7.65
C VAL A 87 -5.85 -15.27 7.24
N LYS A 88 -6.97 -15.94 6.92
CA LYS A 88 -6.96 -17.34 6.51
C LYS A 88 -6.24 -17.55 5.18
N GLY A 89 -6.42 -16.62 4.23
CA GLY A 89 -5.71 -16.66 2.95
C GLY A 89 -4.20 -16.59 3.11
N LEU A 90 -3.69 -15.69 3.97
CA LEU A 90 -2.27 -15.65 4.30
C LEU A 90 -1.81 -16.94 4.99
N PHE A 91 -2.61 -17.49 5.91
CA PHE A 91 -2.27 -18.75 6.58
C PHE A 91 -2.05 -19.90 5.58
N TRP A 92 -2.95 -20.06 4.59
CA TRP A 92 -2.78 -21.09 3.56
C TRP A 92 -1.52 -20.86 2.73
N LEU A 93 -1.23 -19.61 2.35
CA LEU A 93 -0.01 -19.29 1.61
C LEU A 93 1.25 -19.66 2.40
N LEU A 94 1.31 -19.31 3.68
CA LEU A 94 2.46 -19.62 4.54
C LEU A 94 2.63 -21.11 4.75
N GLU A 95 1.54 -21.88 4.99
CA GLU A 95 1.58 -23.32 5.18
C GLU A 95 2.05 -24.06 3.92
N GLU A 96 1.54 -23.70 2.74
CA GLU A 96 1.95 -24.31 1.48
C GLU A 96 3.40 -23.94 1.13
N CYS A 97 3.82 -22.67 1.32
CA CYS A 97 5.20 -22.25 1.11
C CYS A 97 6.17 -22.99 2.02
N ARG A 98 5.83 -23.16 3.31
CA ARG A 98 6.67 -23.84 4.29
C ARG A 98 6.93 -25.31 3.92
N GLN A 99 6.01 -25.95 3.23
CA GLN A 99 6.12 -27.34 2.80
C GLN A 99 6.77 -27.50 1.41
N SER A 100 6.94 -26.43 0.67
CA SER A 100 7.48 -26.44 -0.68
C SER A 100 9.00 -26.52 -0.68
N SER A 101 9.57 -27.46 -1.45
CA SER A 101 11.02 -27.59 -1.62
C SER A 101 11.62 -26.59 -2.61
N THR A 102 10.81 -25.88 -3.37
CA THR A 102 11.26 -24.87 -4.34
C THR A 102 11.15 -23.44 -3.83
N PHE A 103 10.51 -23.26 -2.69
CA PHE A 103 10.23 -21.95 -2.12
C PHE A 103 11.50 -21.29 -1.54
N GLU A 104 11.71 -20.03 -1.87
CA GLU A 104 12.89 -19.26 -1.50
C GLU A 104 12.59 -18.01 -0.68
N HIS A 105 11.51 -17.25 -1.02
CA HIS A 105 11.23 -15.98 -0.32
C HIS A 105 9.75 -15.57 -0.39
N PHE A 106 9.23 -15.07 0.76
CA PHE A 106 7.89 -14.51 0.91
C PHE A 106 7.95 -13.01 1.19
N ILE A 107 7.28 -12.21 0.39
CA ILE A 107 7.18 -10.76 0.60
C ILE A 107 5.72 -10.42 0.89
N LEU A 108 5.45 -10.01 2.12
CA LEU A 108 4.17 -9.47 2.57
C LEU A 108 4.19 -7.96 2.40
N VAL A 109 3.26 -7.39 1.66
CA VAL A 109 3.00 -5.94 1.70
C VAL A 109 1.99 -5.67 2.81
N GLY A 110 2.51 -5.35 3.97
CA GLY A 110 1.79 -4.90 5.15
C GLY A 110 1.26 -3.48 5.01
N GLY A 111 0.89 -2.86 6.11
CA GLY A 111 0.40 -1.48 6.09
C GLY A 111 0.57 -0.77 7.43
N ASP A 112 0.77 0.55 7.39
CA ASP A 112 0.85 1.39 8.58
C ASP A 112 -0.48 1.45 9.37
N ALA A 113 -1.55 0.84 8.85
CA ALA A 113 -2.78 0.56 9.57
C ALA A 113 -2.52 -0.25 10.85
N SER A 114 -1.52 -1.16 10.84
CA SER A 114 -1.09 -1.93 12.00
C SER A 114 -0.51 -1.06 13.11
N MET A 115 -0.05 0.15 12.77
CA MET A 115 0.50 1.15 13.70
C MET A 115 -0.51 2.24 14.07
N GLY A 116 -1.76 2.19 13.54
CA GLY A 116 -2.82 3.13 13.86
C GLY A 116 -2.83 4.41 13.05
N HIS A 117 -1.99 4.54 12.03
CA HIS A 117 -1.92 5.74 11.17
C HIS A 117 -1.85 7.04 11.99
N PHE A 118 -2.62 8.04 11.57
CA PHE A 118 -2.79 9.34 12.21
C PHE A 118 -3.93 9.39 13.25
N PHE A 119 -4.49 8.22 13.63
CA PHE A 119 -5.55 8.15 14.64
C PHE A 119 -5.04 8.35 16.07
N TYR A 120 -3.77 8.07 16.31
CA TYR A 120 -3.16 8.16 17.62
C TYR A 120 -1.92 9.05 17.61
N ASP A 121 -1.61 9.62 18.77
CA ASP A 121 -0.36 10.32 18.98
C ASP A 121 0.77 9.29 19.21
N HIS A 122 1.78 9.33 18.36
CA HIS A 122 2.92 8.43 18.38
C HIS A 122 4.21 9.19 18.63
N SER A 123 5.18 8.50 19.25
CA SER A 123 6.57 8.96 19.15
C SER A 123 7.02 8.89 17.71
N ILE A 124 7.40 9.99 17.12
CA ILE A 124 7.73 10.14 15.71
C ILE A 124 9.22 10.47 15.52
N PRO A 125 9.86 9.93 14.47
CA PRO A 125 9.29 9.00 13.47
C PRO A 125 9.02 7.60 14.06
N VAL A 126 8.02 6.91 13.49
CA VAL A 126 7.62 5.55 13.89
C VAL A 126 8.60 4.54 13.28
N THR A 127 9.30 3.79 14.12
CA THR A 127 10.21 2.72 13.69
C THR A 127 9.50 1.36 13.59
N GLU A 128 10.16 0.38 12.99
CA GLU A 128 9.61 -0.97 12.83
C GLU A 128 9.42 -1.72 14.14
N THR A 129 10.15 -1.33 15.18
CA THR A 129 10.10 -1.96 16.52
C THR A 129 8.97 -1.42 17.41
N GLN A 130 8.25 -0.40 16.96
CA GLN A 130 7.14 0.15 17.72
C GLN A 130 5.99 -0.87 17.80
N ARG A 131 5.35 -0.94 18.99
CA ARG A 131 4.22 -1.83 19.24
C ARG A 131 3.07 -1.55 18.26
N HIS A 132 2.46 -2.60 17.75
CA HIS A 132 1.21 -2.51 16.98
C HIS A 132 0.11 -1.80 17.77
N THR A 133 -0.59 -0.88 17.12
CA THR A 133 -1.65 -0.06 17.69
C THR A 133 -2.70 0.19 16.60
N ALA A 134 -3.40 -0.87 16.17
CA ALA A 134 -4.40 -0.74 15.11
C ALA A 134 -5.45 0.32 15.43
N TYR A 135 -5.84 1.12 14.43
CA TYR A 135 -7.01 1.99 14.57
C TYR A 135 -8.31 1.15 14.60
N PRO A 136 -9.44 1.70 15.10
CA PRO A 136 -10.70 0.97 15.11
C PRO A 136 -11.16 0.58 13.71
N GLY A 137 -11.22 -0.73 13.44
CA GLY A 137 -11.63 -1.29 12.15
C GLY A 137 -11.10 -2.70 11.95
N CYS A 138 -11.82 -3.52 11.20
CA CYS A 138 -11.42 -4.90 10.95
C CYS A 138 -10.23 -5.01 10.00
N TYR A 139 -10.07 -4.04 9.09
CA TYR A 139 -8.91 -3.96 8.22
C TYR A 139 -7.61 -3.73 9.02
N ALA A 140 -7.59 -2.73 9.90
CA ALA A 140 -6.40 -2.44 10.70
C ALA A 140 -6.02 -3.62 11.61
N LEU A 141 -7.02 -4.26 12.23
CA LEU A 141 -6.80 -5.50 12.99
C LEU A 141 -6.18 -6.59 12.11
N SER A 142 -6.70 -6.80 10.90
CA SER A 142 -6.16 -7.83 9.99
C SER A 142 -4.71 -7.56 9.61
N LYS A 143 -4.31 -6.29 9.44
CA LYS A 143 -2.92 -5.91 9.16
C LYS A 143 -1.97 -6.21 10.33
N VAL A 144 -2.44 -6.12 11.57
CA VAL A 144 -1.66 -6.60 12.73
C VAL A 144 -1.51 -8.11 12.70
N LEU A 145 -2.61 -8.84 12.41
CA LEU A 145 -2.58 -10.30 12.36
C LEU A 145 -1.68 -10.85 11.26
N GLU A 146 -1.63 -10.20 10.09
CA GLU A 146 -0.72 -10.56 9.01
C GLU A 146 0.75 -10.45 9.44
N GLU A 147 1.15 -9.32 10.04
CA GLU A 147 2.53 -9.10 10.48
C GLU A 147 2.92 -10.10 11.59
N VAL A 148 2.06 -10.27 12.59
CA VAL A 148 2.29 -11.22 13.69
C VAL A 148 2.37 -12.67 13.18
N MET A 149 1.50 -13.05 12.25
CA MET A 149 1.52 -14.39 11.67
C MET A 149 2.83 -14.65 10.92
N LEU A 150 3.27 -13.72 10.07
CA LEU A 150 4.55 -13.85 9.38
C LEU A 150 5.73 -13.95 10.34
N GLU A 151 5.77 -13.09 11.37
CA GLU A 151 6.79 -13.11 12.42
C GLU A 151 6.84 -14.48 13.13
N GLN A 152 5.68 -15.06 13.47
CA GLN A 152 5.64 -16.36 14.12
C GLN A 152 6.13 -17.49 13.20
N TYR A 153 5.87 -17.43 11.90
CA TYR A 153 6.44 -18.38 10.94
C TYR A 153 7.97 -18.25 10.82
N GLN A 154 8.49 -17.02 10.85
CA GLN A 154 9.93 -16.77 10.88
C GLN A 154 10.59 -17.38 12.12
N ILE A 155 9.98 -17.21 13.29
CA ILE A 155 10.49 -17.74 14.57
C ILE A 155 10.42 -19.26 14.62
N GLN A 156 9.28 -19.85 14.22
CA GLN A 156 9.02 -21.27 14.39
C GLN A 156 9.74 -22.13 13.34
N TYR A 157 9.92 -21.63 12.12
CA TYR A 157 10.34 -22.41 10.96
C TYR A 157 11.53 -21.87 10.23
N ASP A 158 12.18 -20.82 10.74
CA ASP A 158 13.20 -20.03 10.00
C ASP A 158 12.71 -19.61 8.60
N PHE A 159 11.41 -19.32 8.53
CA PHE A 159 10.69 -19.04 7.29
C PHE A 159 11.29 -17.79 6.60
N PRO A 160 11.66 -17.88 5.31
CA PRO A 160 12.28 -16.76 4.60
C PRO A 160 11.24 -15.72 4.17
N GLY A 161 10.77 -14.94 5.14
CA GLY A 161 9.76 -13.91 4.94
C GLY A 161 10.29 -12.50 5.17
N THR A 162 9.68 -11.52 4.51
CA THR A 162 9.90 -10.09 4.71
C THR A 162 8.56 -9.37 4.71
N CYS A 163 8.36 -8.43 5.65
CA CYS A 163 7.22 -7.53 5.65
C CYS A 163 7.64 -6.13 5.16
N LEU A 164 6.96 -5.61 4.15
CA LEU A 164 7.09 -4.22 3.68
C LEU A 164 5.86 -3.45 4.14
N ARG A 165 6.01 -2.68 5.21
CA ARG A 165 4.95 -1.86 5.79
C ARG A 165 4.80 -0.59 4.98
N ALA A 166 3.80 -0.55 4.10
CA ALA A 166 3.51 0.59 3.24
C ALA A 166 2.40 1.46 3.84
N PRO A 167 2.56 2.79 3.88
CA PRO A 167 1.49 3.72 4.19
C PRO A 167 0.52 3.85 3.01
N TRP A 168 -0.16 4.98 2.90
CA TRP A 168 -1.09 5.22 1.81
C TRP A 168 -0.38 5.27 0.46
N ILE A 169 -0.69 4.31 -0.42
CA ILE A 169 -0.04 4.13 -1.72
C ILE A 169 -0.75 5.01 -2.74
N MET A 170 0.00 5.91 -3.38
CA MET A 170 -0.48 6.86 -4.38
C MET A 170 0.02 6.48 -5.77
N GLU A 171 -0.86 6.66 -6.76
CA GLU A 171 -0.54 6.62 -8.18
C GLU A 171 -1.39 7.64 -8.93
N LYS A 172 -0.98 8.02 -10.12
CA LYS A 172 -1.79 8.83 -11.03
C LYS A 172 -2.32 10.10 -10.31
N ASP A 173 -3.64 10.31 -10.33
CA ASP A 173 -4.31 11.44 -9.69
C ASP A 173 -4.86 11.14 -8.27
N ASP A 174 -4.47 10.03 -7.65
CA ASP A 174 -4.97 9.62 -6.34
C ASP A 174 -4.80 10.71 -5.28
N PHE A 175 -3.62 11.36 -5.24
CA PHE A 175 -3.36 12.39 -4.25
C PHE A 175 -4.28 13.62 -4.43
N LYS A 176 -4.54 14.03 -5.67
CA LYS A 176 -5.51 15.08 -5.97
C LYS A 176 -6.91 14.73 -5.48
N PHE A 177 -7.36 13.50 -5.71
CA PHE A 177 -8.68 13.06 -5.25
C PHE A 177 -8.74 12.83 -3.74
N SER A 178 -7.62 12.54 -3.09
CA SER A 178 -7.56 12.46 -1.62
C SER A 178 -7.79 13.81 -0.95
N LEU A 179 -7.68 14.90 -1.68
CA LEU A 179 -7.92 16.28 -1.24
C LEU A 179 -9.21 16.88 -1.83
N SER A 180 -10.14 16.04 -2.29
CA SER A 180 -11.39 16.48 -2.89
C SER A 180 -12.53 16.54 -1.87
N PHE A 181 -13.34 17.61 -1.95
CA PHE A 181 -14.66 17.66 -1.29
C PHE A 181 -15.76 16.97 -2.10
N GLY A 182 -15.43 16.30 -3.20
CA GLY A 182 -16.34 15.51 -4.01
C GLY A 182 -16.85 14.25 -3.30
N LYS A 183 -17.82 13.57 -3.94
CA LYS A 183 -18.38 12.30 -3.44
C LYS A 183 -17.50 11.10 -3.74
N ASP A 184 -16.57 11.24 -4.68
CA ASP A 184 -15.64 10.23 -5.16
C ASP A 184 -14.22 10.37 -4.56
N VAL A 185 -14.13 10.89 -3.35
CA VAL A 185 -12.86 11.07 -2.64
C VAL A 185 -12.12 9.75 -2.51
N PHE A 186 -10.80 9.79 -2.67
CA PHE A 186 -9.93 8.63 -2.48
C PHE A 186 -9.49 8.52 -1.02
N GLY A 187 -9.94 7.48 -0.34
CA GLY A 187 -9.60 7.20 1.06
C GLY A 187 -10.27 8.15 2.06
N GLY A 188 -9.68 8.37 3.21
CA GLY A 188 -10.21 9.20 4.29
C GLY A 188 -9.23 10.28 4.77
N PRO A 189 -9.65 11.32 5.47
CA PRO A 189 -11.04 11.56 5.88
C PRO A 189 -11.96 11.87 4.70
N VAL A 190 -13.25 11.60 4.85
CA VAL A 190 -14.26 12.10 3.93
C VAL A 190 -14.50 13.58 4.27
N TRP A 191 -13.88 14.47 3.52
CA TRP A 191 -13.84 15.90 3.84
C TRP A 191 -15.23 16.54 3.92
N ARG A 192 -16.18 16.06 3.10
CA ARG A 192 -17.57 16.52 3.11
C ARG A 192 -18.24 16.35 4.47
N ASP A 193 -17.89 15.31 5.21
CA ASP A 193 -18.48 14.99 6.52
C ASP A 193 -17.92 15.88 7.65
N LEU A 194 -16.90 16.68 7.35
CA LEU A 194 -16.20 17.53 8.31
C LEU A 194 -16.54 19.03 8.16
N VAL A 195 -17.36 19.40 7.20
CA VAL A 195 -17.82 20.77 6.91
C VAL A 195 -19.33 20.77 6.60
N ASP A 196 -19.94 21.95 6.48
CA ASP A 196 -21.32 22.05 6.02
C ASP A 196 -21.48 21.55 4.58
N GLU A 197 -22.61 20.89 4.27
CA GLU A 197 -22.86 20.29 2.95
C GLU A 197 -22.83 21.33 1.81
N ASN A 198 -23.38 22.52 2.02
CA ASN A 198 -23.37 23.57 1.01
C ASN A 198 -21.95 24.13 0.81
N GLU A 199 -21.17 24.25 1.89
CA GLU A 199 -19.77 24.62 1.82
C GLU A 199 -18.96 23.56 1.05
N ALA A 200 -19.18 22.27 1.33
CA ALA A 200 -18.52 21.18 0.64
C ALA A 200 -18.79 21.20 -0.87
N ASP A 201 -20.06 21.46 -1.27
CA ASP A 201 -20.41 21.57 -2.68
C ASP A 201 -19.74 22.79 -3.34
N GLN A 202 -19.67 23.92 -2.64
CA GLN A 202 -18.98 25.11 -3.14
C GLN A 202 -17.47 24.87 -3.26
N TYR A 203 -16.82 24.31 -2.23
CA TYR A 203 -15.39 23.97 -2.28
C TYR A 203 -15.07 22.98 -3.41
N HIS A 204 -15.92 21.97 -3.60
CA HIS A 204 -15.77 21.03 -4.71
C HIS A 204 -15.86 21.72 -6.07
N LYS A 205 -16.85 22.60 -6.26
CA LYS A 205 -17.06 23.37 -7.49
C LYS A 205 -15.88 24.30 -7.80
N ASP A 206 -15.34 24.94 -6.77
CA ASP A 206 -14.23 25.90 -6.89
C ASP A 206 -12.87 25.21 -6.99
N GLY A 207 -12.81 23.88 -6.79
CA GLY A 207 -11.56 23.13 -6.73
C GLY A 207 -10.71 23.44 -5.50
N THR A 208 -11.34 23.98 -4.44
CA THR A 208 -10.68 24.25 -3.15
C THR A 208 -10.31 22.94 -2.46
N ILE A 209 -9.13 22.89 -1.86
CA ILE A 209 -8.65 21.71 -1.14
C ILE A 209 -8.74 21.87 0.39
N PRO A 210 -8.82 20.79 1.17
CA PRO A 210 -8.73 20.87 2.62
C PRO A 210 -7.29 21.11 3.08
N LEU A 211 -7.09 22.06 3.98
CA LEU A 211 -5.89 22.17 4.82
C LEU A 211 -6.19 21.46 6.15
N MET A 212 -5.72 20.23 6.28
CA MET A 212 -5.96 19.41 7.44
C MET A 212 -5.19 19.93 8.66
N LEU A 213 -5.90 20.27 9.72
CA LEU A 213 -5.33 20.74 10.98
C LEU A 213 -5.63 19.76 12.12
N ASP A 214 -4.73 19.69 13.09
CA ASP A 214 -4.96 19.00 14.35
C ASP A 214 -5.85 19.81 15.30
N SER A 215 -6.05 19.32 16.53
CA SER A 215 -6.85 19.99 17.56
C SER A 215 -6.24 21.32 18.05
N LYS A 216 -4.96 21.57 17.76
CA LYS A 216 -4.20 22.78 18.13
C LYS A 216 -4.02 23.75 16.96
N ASP A 217 -4.73 23.52 15.85
CA ASP A 217 -4.65 24.30 14.61
C ASP A 217 -3.28 24.23 13.91
N VAL A 218 -2.55 23.12 14.11
CA VAL A 218 -1.27 22.85 13.43
C VAL A 218 -1.53 21.96 12.21
N PRO A 219 -0.95 22.27 11.02
CA PRO A 219 -1.05 21.41 9.86
C PRO A 219 -0.56 20.00 10.14
N ILE A 220 -1.38 19.01 9.78
CA ILE A 220 -1.06 17.60 9.98
C ILE A 220 -0.02 17.15 8.95
N LYS A 221 0.81 16.20 9.38
CA LYS A 221 1.77 15.46 8.56
C LYS A 221 1.37 13.99 8.52
N ARG A 222 1.42 13.38 7.32
CA ARG A 222 1.04 11.98 7.11
C ARG A 222 2.02 11.26 6.21
N ASN A 223 2.05 9.93 6.36
CA ASN A 223 2.84 9.07 5.49
C ASN A 223 2.14 8.80 4.16
N PHE A 224 2.96 8.78 3.12
CA PHE A 224 2.58 8.31 1.79
C PHE A 224 3.75 7.57 1.17
N VAL A 225 3.46 6.79 0.14
CA VAL A 225 4.45 6.21 -0.77
C VAL A 225 3.88 6.23 -2.19
N HIS A 226 4.69 6.55 -3.18
CA HIS A 226 4.29 6.36 -4.57
C HIS A 226 4.37 4.88 -4.95
N VAL A 227 3.50 4.42 -5.83
CA VAL A 227 3.46 3.02 -6.25
C VAL A 227 4.80 2.56 -6.85
N ASP A 228 5.47 3.42 -7.62
CA ASP A 228 6.78 3.13 -8.21
C ASP A 228 7.83 2.84 -7.13
N ASP A 229 7.90 3.69 -6.09
CA ASP A 229 8.83 3.50 -4.97
C ASP A 229 8.54 2.22 -4.17
N LEU A 230 7.26 1.88 -3.99
CA LEU A 230 6.91 0.61 -3.35
C LEU A 230 7.30 -0.59 -4.21
N VAL A 231 7.09 -0.52 -5.52
CA VAL A 231 7.48 -1.58 -6.44
C VAL A 231 8.99 -1.76 -6.44
N THR A 232 9.77 -0.68 -6.50
CA THR A 232 11.24 -0.78 -6.40
C THR A 232 11.68 -1.40 -5.08
N ALA A 233 11.02 -1.10 -3.95
CA ALA A 233 11.29 -1.74 -2.67
C ALA A 233 11.01 -3.26 -2.70
N ILE A 234 9.92 -3.69 -3.33
CA ILE A 234 9.61 -5.11 -3.53
C ILE A 234 10.72 -5.80 -4.34
N LEU A 235 11.16 -5.17 -5.44
CA LEU A 235 12.22 -5.75 -6.28
C LEU A 235 13.58 -5.76 -5.57
N CYS A 236 13.93 -4.70 -4.85
CA CYS A 236 15.14 -4.66 -4.01
C CYS A 236 15.13 -5.79 -2.95
N THR A 237 13.96 -6.07 -2.36
CA THR A 237 13.79 -7.18 -1.41
C THR A 237 14.11 -8.54 -2.05
N ILE A 238 13.65 -8.79 -3.29
CA ILE A 238 13.95 -10.03 -4.03
C ILE A 238 15.44 -10.12 -4.37
N LEU A 239 16.05 -9.00 -4.73
CA LEU A 239 17.47 -8.95 -5.13
C LEU A 239 18.43 -9.00 -3.94
N ASN A 240 17.97 -8.65 -2.73
CA ASN A 240 18.75 -8.66 -1.49
C ASN A 240 18.16 -9.62 -0.45
N PRO A 241 18.04 -10.94 -0.75
CA PRO A 241 17.30 -11.87 0.11
C PRO A 241 17.95 -12.07 1.50
N VAL A 242 19.27 -11.98 1.60
CA VAL A 242 19.99 -12.22 2.87
C VAL A 242 19.70 -11.12 3.90
N PRO A 243 19.87 -9.81 3.62
CA PRO A 243 19.51 -8.77 4.58
C PRO A 243 18.01 -8.57 4.73
N ALA A 244 17.19 -9.04 3.79
CA ALA A 244 15.74 -8.91 3.84
C ALA A 244 15.05 -9.99 4.70
N LYS A 245 15.62 -11.20 4.76
CA LYS A 245 15.04 -12.34 5.49
C LYS A 245 14.79 -12.00 6.96
N GLY A 246 13.60 -12.28 7.45
CA GLY A 246 13.22 -12.09 8.84
C GLY A 246 12.96 -10.62 9.23
N GLN A 247 12.88 -9.71 8.27
CA GLN A 247 12.77 -8.29 8.55
C GLN A 247 11.39 -7.71 8.24
N THR A 248 11.05 -6.67 8.99
CA THR A 248 10.01 -5.71 8.63
C THR A 248 10.67 -4.40 8.25
N PHE A 249 10.20 -3.74 7.20
CA PHE A 249 10.68 -2.45 6.72
C PHE A 249 9.53 -1.47 6.55
N ASN A 250 9.72 -0.24 6.99
CA ASN A 250 8.85 0.87 6.64
C ASN A 250 9.22 1.39 5.24
N ILE A 251 8.27 1.36 4.32
CA ILE A 251 8.46 1.78 2.92
C ILE A 251 7.61 3.03 2.66
N CYS A 252 8.20 4.19 2.82
CA CYS A 252 7.52 5.48 2.72
C CYS A 252 8.41 6.54 2.08
N MET A 253 7.81 7.67 1.69
CA MET A 253 8.55 8.86 1.26
C MET A 253 9.51 9.32 2.37
N ASP A 254 10.59 9.99 1.98
CA ASP A 254 11.60 10.50 2.92
C ASP A 254 11.04 11.56 3.88
N GLU A 255 10.12 12.36 3.37
CA GLU A 255 9.44 13.38 4.15
C GLU A 255 7.94 13.07 4.23
N PRO A 256 7.31 13.29 5.39
CA PRO A 256 5.87 13.18 5.49
C PRO A 256 5.20 14.26 4.62
N VAL A 257 4.06 13.95 4.06
CA VAL A 257 3.20 14.94 3.41
C VAL A 257 2.67 15.90 4.46
N ASP A 258 3.17 17.13 4.45
CA ASP A 258 2.74 18.25 5.28
C ASP A 258 1.62 19.01 4.57
N TYR A 259 0.40 18.98 5.10
CA TYR A 259 -0.76 19.64 4.48
C TYR A 259 -0.60 21.15 4.37
N GLY A 260 0.19 21.76 5.26
CA GLY A 260 0.54 23.19 5.15
C GLY A 260 1.48 23.48 3.96
N GLN A 261 2.43 22.59 3.69
CA GLN A 261 3.29 22.72 2.50
C GLN A 261 2.50 22.45 1.21
N VAL A 262 1.62 21.44 1.21
CA VAL A 262 0.72 21.15 0.08
C VAL A 262 -0.11 22.36 -0.29
N SER A 263 -0.77 22.98 0.71
CA SER A 263 -1.58 24.19 0.52
C SER A 263 -0.76 25.33 -0.10
N LYS A 264 0.41 25.64 0.46
CA LYS A 264 1.30 26.70 -0.03
C LYS A 264 1.79 26.44 -1.46
N TYR A 265 2.18 25.18 -1.74
CA TYR A 265 2.67 24.79 -3.05
C TYR A 265 1.59 24.90 -4.13
N LEU A 266 0.39 24.37 -3.87
CA LEU A 266 -0.74 24.43 -4.80
C LEU A 266 -1.24 25.86 -5.00
N LYS A 267 -1.26 26.70 -3.98
CA LYS A 267 -1.58 28.11 -4.12
C LYS A 267 -0.57 28.81 -5.02
N LYS A 268 0.73 28.59 -4.81
CA LYS A 268 1.79 29.23 -5.58
C LYS A 268 1.85 28.77 -7.03
N THR A 269 1.69 27.46 -7.29
CA THR A 269 1.95 26.88 -8.62
C THR A 269 0.71 26.76 -9.50
N ARG A 270 -0.47 26.69 -8.89
CA ARG A 270 -1.73 26.41 -9.59
C ARG A 270 -2.88 27.35 -9.22
N ASN A 271 -2.62 28.33 -8.33
CA ASN A 271 -3.63 29.23 -7.78
C ASN A 271 -4.86 28.50 -7.16
N ILE A 272 -4.61 27.33 -6.55
CA ILE A 272 -5.64 26.56 -5.85
C ILE A 272 -5.72 27.01 -4.40
N GLU A 273 -6.92 27.36 -3.95
CA GLU A 273 -7.20 27.77 -2.58
C GLU A 273 -7.31 26.55 -1.67
N SER A 274 -7.07 26.78 -0.38
CA SER A 274 -7.31 25.78 0.66
C SER A 274 -8.14 26.36 1.78
N VAL A 275 -8.96 25.51 2.41
CA VAL A 275 -9.75 25.84 3.58
C VAL A 275 -9.28 25.05 4.79
N PRO A 276 -9.09 25.70 5.97
CA PRO A 276 -8.74 24.98 7.18
C PRO A 276 -9.85 24.03 7.61
N VAL A 277 -9.51 22.74 7.80
CA VAL A 277 -10.41 21.73 8.34
C VAL A 277 -9.80 21.15 9.60
N LYS A 278 -10.37 21.53 10.75
CA LYS A 278 -9.92 21.06 12.05
C LYS A 278 -10.37 19.64 12.29
N THR A 279 -9.45 18.80 12.73
CA THR A 279 -9.69 17.37 12.98
C THR A 279 -9.19 16.94 14.35
N LYS A 280 -9.53 15.71 14.73
CA LYS A 280 -8.99 15.05 15.94
C LYS A 280 -7.75 14.21 15.68
N TYR A 281 -7.27 14.22 14.44
CA TYR A 281 -6.15 13.38 14.04
C TYR A 281 -4.81 13.96 14.47
N CYS A 282 -3.78 13.13 14.50
CA CYS A 282 -2.42 13.45 14.89
C CYS A 282 -1.45 13.35 13.74
N SER A 283 -0.40 14.14 13.76
CA SER A 283 0.70 13.97 12.81
C SER A 283 1.42 12.65 13.05
N THR A 284 1.77 11.94 11.95
CA THR A 284 2.54 10.71 12.03
C THR A 284 3.40 10.52 10.79
N TRP A 285 4.58 9.95 10.93
CA TRP A 285 5.41 9.48 9.82
C TRP A 285 6.30 8.33 10.26
N LEU A 286 6.62 7.48 9.29
CA LEU A 286 7.46 6.30 9.46
C LEU A 286 8.93 6.65 9.22
N ASP A 287 9.83 5.94 9.90
CA ASP A 287 11.26 5.96 9.61
C ASP A 287 11.58 4.87 8.57
N ASN A 288 12.13 5.25 7.44
CA ASN A 288 12.53 4.34 6.36
C ASN A 288 14.04 4.06 6.33
N THR A 289 14.79 4.53 7.33
CA THR A 289 16.27 4.41 7.38
C THR A 289 16.73 2.96 7.27
N LYS A 290 16.03 2.03 7.90
CA LYS A 290 16.34 0.61 7.86
C LYS A 290 16.26 0.04 6.43
N ALA A 291 15.22 0.41 5.69
CA ALA A 291 15.05 -0.03 4.30
C ALA A 291 16.17 0.53 3.41
N LYS A 292 16.52 1.79 3.57
CA LYS A 292 17.64 2.41 2.86
C LYS A 292 18.94 1.67 3.09
N PHE A 293 19.23 1.34 4.33
CA PHE A 293 20.50 0.75 4.71
C PHE A 293 20.61 -0.74 4.33
N LEU A 294 19.56 -1.54 4.54
CA LEU A 294 19.62 -2.99 4.34
C LEU A 294 19.20 -3.44 2.94
N LEU A 295 18.32 -2.72 2.27
CA LEU A 295 17.83 -3.06 0.94
C LEU A 295 18.52 -2.27 -0.18
N ASP A 296 19.39 -1.29 0.18
CA ASP A 296 19.93 -0.31 -0.78
C ASP A 296 18.82 0.34 -1.60
N TRP A 297 17.72 0.68 -0.93
CA TRP A 297 16.53 1.28 -1.51
C TRP A 297 16.33 2.70 -0.98
N SER A 298 15.89 3.60 -1.84
CA SER A 298 15.47 4.95 -1.45
C SER A 298 14.26 5.37 -2.29
N PRO A 299 13.28 6.07 -1.70
CA PRO A 299 12.18 6.63 -2.47
C PRO A 299 12.69 7.77 -3.35
N GLU A 300 12.18 7.84 -4.58
CA GLU A 300 12.54 8.88 -5.54
C GLU A 300 11.50 9.99 -5.62
N VAL A 301 10.23 9.69 -5.27
CA VAL A 301 9.13 10.64 -5.42
C VAL A 301 9.08 11.58 -4.21
N SER A 302 9.42 12.85 -4.42
CA SER A 302 9.29 13.92 -3.43
C SER A 302 7.83 14.41 -3.29
N LEU A 303 7.54 15.21 -2.24
CA LEU A 303 6.22 15.83 -2.06
C LEU A 303 5.81 16.68 -3.29
N HIS A 304 6.71 17.50 -3.82
CA HIS A 304 6.39 18.33 -4.97
C HIS A 304 6.11 17.50 -6.21
N GLU A 305 6.89 16.45 -6.42
CA GLU A 305 6.69 15.53 -7.54
C GLU A 305 5.39 14.75 -7.42
N LEU A 306 5.03 14.27 -6.23
CA LEU A 306 3.75 13.63 -5.97
C LEU A 306 2.57 14.55 -6.34
N ILE A 307 2.66 15.84 -5.94
CA ILE A 307 1.65 16.84 -6.28
C ILE A 307 1.62 17.04 -7.80
N ASP A 308 2.76 17.29 -8.42
CA ASP A 308 2.83 17.61 -9.85
C ASP A 308 2.38 16.43 -10.72
N ARG A 309 2.81 15.21 -10.43
CA ARG A 309 2.31 14.00 -11.10
C ARG A 309 0.79 13.90 -10.98
N SER A 310 0.24 14.13 -9.78
CA SER A 310 -1.18 13.94 -9.52
C SER A 310 -2.08 14.99 -10.18
N TRP A 311 -1.64 16.25 -10.24
CA TRP A 311 -2.40 17.33 -10.90
C TRP A 311 -2.24 17.38 -12.40
N ASN A 312 -1.12 16.88 -12.93
CA ASN A 312 -0.86 16.83 -14.36
C ASN A 312 -1.41 15.56 -15.02
N TYR A 313 -1.81 14.56 -14.23
CA TYR A 313 -2.33 13.32 -14.79
C TYR A 313 -3.68 13.55 -15.47
N LEU A 314 -3.76 13.17 -16.74
CA LEU A 314 -4.99 13.24 -17.54
C LEU A 314 -5.51 11.83 -17.77
N ARG A 315 -6.72 11.54 -17.30
CA ARG A 315 -7.40 10.28 -17.56
C ARG A 315 -8.04 10.31 -18.93
N ASP A 316 -7.92 9.22 -19.66
CA ASP A 316 -8.68 8.96 -20.87
C ASP A 316 -9.86 8.01 -20.58
N GLY A 317 -10.66 7.71 -21.61
CA GLY A 317 -11.83 6.85 -21.48
C GLY A 317 -11.51 5.39 -21.12
N GLU A 318 -10.28 4.92 -21.41
CA GLU A 318 -9.83 3.57 -21.12
C GLU A 318 -9.23 3.47 -19.70
N ASP A 319 -8.68 4.57 -19.20
CA ASP A 319 -8.14 4.71 -17.86
C ASP A 319 -9.15 5.34 -16.88
N ALA A 320 -10.38 4.85 -16.90
CA ALA A 320 -11.39 5.29 -15.96
C ALA A 320 -10.92 5.06 -14.52
N ARG A 321 -11.15 6.05 -13.64
CA ARG A 321 -10.82 5.93 -12.23
C ARG A 321 -11.50 4.72 -11.61
N LYS A 322 -10.70 3.81 -11.10
CA LYS A 322 -11.19 2.62 -10.40
C LYS A 322 -11.20 2.92 -8.91
N ILE A 323 -12.35 2.78 -8.29
CA ILE A 323 -12.42 2.67 -6.84
C ILE A 323 -11.90 1.28 -6.49
N TRP A 324 -10.75 1.21 -5.81
CA TRP A 324 -10.14 -0.05 -5.42
C TRP A 324 -10.84 -0.71 -4.22
N TYR A 325 -11.84 -0.06 -3.67
CA TYR A 325 -12.69 -0.51 -2.59
C TYR A 325 -14.16 -0.40 -3.00
N PRO A 326 -15.01 -1.33 -2.61
CA PRO A 326 -14.75 -2.61 -1.95
C PRO A 326 -14.12 -3.59 -2.92
N GLY A 327 -13.33 -4.53 -2.40
CA GLY A 327 -12.62 -5.56 -3.13
C GLY A 327 -13.51 -6.58 -3.81
#